data_484e81ac0318e0a6ba5b45786cad55f6
#
_entry.id   484e81ac0318e0a6ba5b45786cad55f6
#
_cell.length_a   1.000
_cell.length_b   1.000
_cell.length_c   1.000
_cell.angle_alpha   90.00
_cell.angle_beta   90.00
_cell.angle_gamma   90.00
#
_symmetry.space_group_name_H-M   'P 1'
#
loop_
_entity.id
_entity.type
_entity.pdbx_description
1 polymer ?
#
loop_
_entity_poly.entity_id
_entity_poly.type
_entity_poly.pdbx_seq_one_letter_code
_entity_poly.pdbx_strand_id
1 'polypeptide(L)'
;MRLARRLALTLSLPLAAVSLAACGSGINLDEPIEGPSWRLVLLGDQPVAPGDDPARNPQLQFDRNSGRMSGSGGCNRMSGSYTRSASQLKLGQIAATKMACGDPARNTLETQFFQALQATASYRLQGPGRMALLDGTGRTVAVFEAVR
;
A
#
# COMPACT_ATOMS: atom_id res chain seq x y z
N MET A 1 77.32 20.50 35.58
CA MET A 1 76.48 20.76 34.38
C MET A 1 76.03 19.45 33.78
N ARG A 2 74.82 19.02 34.08
CA ARG A 2 74.22 17.82 33.41
C ARG A 2 72.80 18.19 33.04
N LEU A 3 72.58 18.31 31.70
CA LEU A 3 71.24 18.52 31.08
C LEU A 3 70.41 17.24 31.19
N ALA A 4 69.27 17.33 31.86
CA ALA A 4 68.27 16.28 31.87
C ALA A 4 67.30 16.51 30.69
N ARG A 5 67.37 15.67 29.69
CA ARG A 5 66.42 15.59 28.60
C ARG A 5 65.15 14.92 29.11
N ARG A 6 64.05 15.66 29.20
CA ARG A 6 62.71 15.08 29.44
C ARG A 6 62.11 14.62 28.11
N LEU A 7 61.98 13.31 27.99
CA LEU A 7 61.26 12.66 26.89
C LEU A 7 59.75 12.77 27.15
N ALA A 8 59.10 13.55 26.37
CA ALA A 8 57.64 13.61 26.41
C ALA A 8 57.04 12.49 25.50
N LEU A 9 56.41 11.49 26.13
CA LEU A 9 55.76 10.41 25.47
C LEU A 9 54.31 10.86 25.13
N THR A 10 54.06 11.21 23.91
CA THR A 10 52.70 11.52 23.40
C THR A 10 51.97 10.24 23.10
N LEU A 11 51.00 9.92 23.94
CA LEU A 11 50.12 8.79 23.77
C LEU A 11 48.99 9.18 22.82
N SER A 12 49.08 8.77 21.55
CA SER A 12 48.05 8.98 20.55
C SER A 12 46.97 7.88 20.69
N LEU A 13 45.80 8.25 21.19
CA LEU A 13 44.62 7.37 21.17
C LEU A 13 44.00 7.41 19.76
N PRO A 14 43.76 6.27 19.10
CA PRO A 14 42.95 6.23 17.88
C PRO A 14 41.48 6.37 18.26
N LEU A 15 40.84 7.42 17.74
CA LEU A 15 39.41 7.62 17.80
C LEU A 15 38.75 6.64 16.84
N ALA A 16 38.19 5.54 17.37
CA ALA A 16 37.42 4.59 16.58
C ALA A 16 36.08 5.23 16.25
N ALA A 17 35.94 5.62 14.98
CA ALA A 17 34.66 6.06 14.41
C ALA A 17 33.73 4.85 14.28
N VAL A 18 32.76 4.75 15.18
CA VAL A 18 31.65 3.78 15.07
C VAL A 18 30.69 4.31 14.02
N SER A 19 30.76 3.75 12.81
CA SER A 19 29.78 4.00 11.75
C SER A 19 28.49 3.27 12.11
N LEU A 20 27.48 3.99 12.61
CA LEU A 20 26.11 3.47 12.67
C LEU A 20 25.59 3.33 11.23
N ALA A 21 25.59 2.11 10.73
CA ALA A 21 24.82 1.77 9.53
C ALA A 21 23.34 1.82 9.91
N ALA A 22 22.69 2.95 9.68
CA ALA A 22 21.25 3.06 9.72
C ALA A 22 20.70 2.24 8.54
N CYS A 23 20.19 1.04 8.81
CA CYS A 23 19.33 0.33 7.90
C CYS A 23 18.03 1.14 7.77
N GLY A 24 18.03 2.13 6.91
CA GLY A 24 16.82 2.80 6.47
C GLY A 24 15.99 1.80 5.70
N SER A 25 14.95 1.23 6.32
CA SER A 25 13.86 0.59 5.59
C SER A 25 13.20 1.70 4.78
N GLY A 26 13.66 1.87 3.54
CA GLY A 26 13.12 2.86 2.62
C GLY A 26 11.66 2.50 2.32
N ILE A 27 10.75 3.19 2.99
CA ILE A 27 9.36 3.25 2.54
C ILE A 27 9.42 4.09 1.27
N ASN A 28 9.37 3.44 0.10
CA ASN A 28 9.28 4.14 -1.18
C ASN A 28 7.89 4.78 -1.27
N LEU A 29 7.79 6.02 -0.81
CA LEU A 29 6.57 6.83 -0.90
C LEU A 29 6.25 7.25 -2.35
N ASP A 30 7.19 7.01 -3.27
CA ASP A 30 7.09 7.39 -4.67
C ASP A 30 6.79 6.21 -5.61
N GLU A 31 6.65 5.00 -5.10
CA GLU A 31 6.27 3.86 -5.93
C GLU A 31 4.84 4.07 -6.46
N PRO A 32 4.64 4.06 -7.79
CA PRO A 32 3.33 4.30 -8.35
C PRO A 32 2.37 3.14 -8.03
N ILE A 33 1.17 3.47 -7.62
CA ILE A 33 0.06 2.49 -7.52
C ILE A 33 -0.60 2.27 -8.88
N GLU A 34 -0.26 3.11 -9.84
CA GLU A 34 -0.75 3.08 -11.21
C GLU A 34 0.04 2.05 -12.02
N GLY A 35 -0.67 1.37 -12.92
CA GLY A 35 -0.11 0.35 -13.81
C GLY A 35 -0.51 -1.08 -13.44
N PRO A 36 -0.24 -1.59 -12.24
CA PRO A 36 -0.68 -2.92 -11.86
C PRO A 36 -2.19 -3.04 -11.71
N SER A 37 -2.70 -4.25 -11.92
CA SER A 37 -4.01 -4.64 -11.38
C SER A 37 -3.83 -5.11 -9.94
N TRP A 38 -4.62 -4.62 -9.02
CA TRP A 38 -4.55 -4.87 -7.60
C TRP A 38 -5.67 -5.81 -7.18
N ARG A 39 -5.36 -7.09 -6.93
CA ARG A 39 -6.33 -8.08 -6.46
C ARG A 39 -6.50 -7.97 -4.94
N LEU A 40 -7.74 -7.92 -4.48
CA LEU A 40 -8.08 -7.92 -3.06
C LEU A 40 -7.69 -9.26 -2.41
N VAL A 41 -6.97 -9.21 -1.30
CA VAL A 41 -6.54 -10.39 -0.52
C VAL A 41 -6.99 -10.36 0.92
N LEU A 42 -7.26 -9.17 1.47
CA LEU A 42 -7.88 -9.00 2.79
C LEU A 42 -8.92 -7.89 2.70
N LEU A 43 -10.06 -8.07 3.34
CA LEU A 43 -11.09 -7.06 3.56
C LEU A 43 -11.32 -6.91 5.07
N GLY A 44 -10.88 -5.79 5.64
CA GLY A 44 -10.69 -5.71 7.07
C GLY A 44 -9.70 -6.79 7.53
N ASP A 45 -10.16 -7.66 8.42
CA ASP A 45 -9.39 -8.80 8.95
C ASP A 45 -9.73 -10.13 8.26
N GLN A 46 -10.61 -10.11 7.26
CA GLN A 46 -11.09 -11.32 6.60
C GLN A 46 -10.28 -11.61 5.33
N PRO A 47 -9.65 -12.80 5.22
CA PRO A 47 -8.99 -13.22 3.98
C PRO A 47 -10.00 -13.38 2.84
N VAL A 48 -9.61 -12.92 1.65
CA VAL A 48 -10.36 -13.09 0.42
C VAL A 48 -9.60 -14.07 -0.46
N ALA A 49 -10.09 -15.29 -0.53
CA ALA A 49 -9.51 -16.30 -1.39
C ALA A 49 -9.72 -15.97 -2.87
N PRO A 50 -8.73 -16.25 -3.74
CA PRO A 50 -8.93 -16.15 -5.18
C PRO A 50 -10.00 -17.14 -5.63
N GLY A 51 -10.88 -16.70 -6.53
CA GLY A 51 -11.82 -17.59 -7.21
C GLY A 51 -11.15 -18.32 -8.37
N ASP A 52 -11.82 -19.35 -8.90
CA ASP A 52 -11.36 -20.12 -10.05
C ASP A 52 -11.24 -19.29 -11.32
N ASP A 53 -12.07 -18.26 -11.46
CA ASP A 53 -12.02 -17.29 -12.56
C ASP A 53 -11.36 -15.98 -12.08
N PRO A 54 -10.13 -15.67 -12.51
CA PRO A 54 -9.45 -14.44 -12.15
C PRO A 54 -10.22 -13.16 -12.48
N ALA A 55 -11.04 -13.16 -13.52
CA ALA A 55 -11.85 -12.01 -13.92
C ALA A 55 -12.96 -11.68 -12.91
N ARG A 56 -13.31 -12.66 -12.07
CA ARG A 56 -14.31 -12.53 -11.00
C ARG A 56 -13.72 -12.24 -9.62
N ASN A 57 -12.42 -12.02 -9.53
CA ASN A 57 -11.82 -11.58 -8.28
C ASN A 57 -12.06 -10.09 -8.06
N PRO A 58 -12.34 -9.67 -6.82
CA PRO A 58 -12.35 -8.25 -6.49
C PRO A 58 -10.97 -7.64 -6.78
N GLN A 59 -10.94 -6.58 -7.58
CA GLN A 59 -9.70 -5.95 -8.04
C GLN A 59 -9.87 -4.50 -8.42
N LEU A 60 -8.77 -3.75 -8.37
CA LEU A 60 -8.67 -2.34 -8.73
C LEU A 60 -7.52 -2.09 -9.70
N GLN A 61 -7.68 -1.05 -10.51
CA GLN A 61 -6.63 -0.48 -11.33
C GLN A 61 -6.74 1.05 -11.30
N PHE A 62 -5.58 1.70 -11.22
CA PHE A 62 -5.48 3.16 -11.23
C PHE A 62 -4.82 3.62 -12.54
N ASP A 63 -5.41 4.61 -13.18
CA ASP A 63 -4.86 5.25 -14.37
C ASP A 63 -4.51 6.70 -14.06
N ARG A 64 -3.20 6.99 -14.05
CA ARG A 64 -2.67 8.32 -13.78
C ARG A 64 -3.11 9.36 -14.82
N ASN A 65 -3.20 8.97 -16.08
CA ASN A 65 -3.46 9.92 -17.17
C ASN A 65 -4.89 10.45 -17.11
N SER A 66 -5.84 9.60 -16.75
CA SER A 66 -7.26 9.98 -16.64
C SER A 66 -7.67 10.37 -15.22
N GLY A 67 -6.85 10.09 -14.19
CA GLY A 67 -7.23 10.27 -12.79
C GLY A 67 -8.39 9.36 -12.39
N ARG A 68 -8.52 8.20 -13.02
CA ARG A 68 -9.61 7.26 -12.81
C ARG A 68 -9.15 5.97 -12.16
N MET A 69 -9.97 5.49 -11.26
CA MET A 69 -9.94 4.12 -10.75
C MET A 69 -11.02 3.31 -11.46
N SER A 70 -10.68 2.11 -11.85
CA SER A 70 -11.61 1.12 -12.36
C SER A 70 -11.39 -0.23 -11.69
N GLY A 71 -12.36 -1.13 -11.75
CA GLY A 71 -12.21 -2.44 -11.15
C GLY A 71 -13.48 -3.26 -11.18
N SER A 72 -13.48 -4.27 -10.32
CA SER A 72 -14.59 -5.19 -10.12
C SER A 72 -14.72 -5.51 -8.64
N GLY A 73 -15.93 -5.61 -8.13
CA GLY A 73 -16.22 -6.15 -6.81
C GLY A 73 -16.30 -7.66 -6.76
N GLY A 74 -16.07 -8.31 -7.91
CA GLY A 74 -16.24 -9.76 -8.09
C GLY A 74 -17.46 -10.11 -8.95
N CYS A 75 -18.48 -9.28 -8.91
CA CYS A 75 -19.70 -9.41 -9.71
C CYS A 75 -19.92 -8.18 -10.59
N ASN A 76 -19.88 -7.00 -9.98
CA ASN A 76 -20.13 -5.75 -10.65
C ASN A 76 -18.83 -5.01 -11.00
N ARG A 77 -18.82 -4.39 -12.18
CA ARG A 77 -17.77 -3.46 -12.56
C ARG A 77 -17.99 -2.14 -11.84
N MET A 78 -16.89 -1.50 -11.48
CA MET A 78 -16.89 -0.21 -10.82
C MET A 78 -15.89 0.74 -11.44
N SER A 79 -16.17 2.03 -11.32
CA SER A 79 -15.24 3.10 -11.69
C SER A 79 -15.52 4.36 -10.89
N GLY A 80 -14.49 5.16 -10.69
CA GLY A 80 -14.58 6.45 -10.02
C GLY A 80 -13.36 7.29 -10.33
N SER A 81 -13.34 8.52 -9.87
CA SER A 81 -12.13 9.33 -9.87
C SER A 81 -11.30 8.99 -8.63
N TYR A 82 -10.00 9.29 -8.68
CA TYR A 82 -9.16 9.28 -7.50
C TYR A 82 -8.23 10.48 -7.48
N THR A 83 -7.81 10.87 -6.29
CA THR A 83 -6.75 11.85 -6.09
C THR A 83 -5.72 11.27 -5.12
N ARG A 84 -4.45 11.48 -5.42
CA ARG A 84 -3.33 11.00 -4.63
C ARG A 84 -2.34 12.13 -4.36
N SER A 85 -1.91 12.26 -3.11
CA SER A 85 -0.85 13.18 -2.71
C SER A 85 -0.05 12.54 -1.57
N ALA A 86 1.23 12.26 -1.79
CA ALA A 86 2.05 11.47 -0.87
C ALA A 86 1.35 10.15 -0.52
N SER A 87 1.08 9.89 0.76
CA SER A 87 0.35 8.70 1.23
C SER A 87 -1.16 8.87 1.25
N GLN A 88 -1.69 10.06 0.98
CA GLN A 88 -3.13 10.28 0.92
C GLN A 88 -3.70 9.73 -0.38
N LEU A 89 -4.82 9.06 -0.27
CA LEU A 89 -5.58 8.52 -1.40
C LEU A 89 -7.06 8.73 -1.12
N LYS A 90 -7.72 9.49 -1.97
CA LYS A 90 -9.17 9.68 -1.91
C LYS A 90 -9.78 9.13 -3.17
N LEU A 91 -10.78 8.28 -2.98
CA LEU A 91 -11.61 7.79 -4.07
C LEU A 91 -12.85 8.68 -4.13
N GLY A 92 -13.15 9.18 -5.32
CA GLY A 92 -14.36 9.95 -5.56
C GLY A 92 -15.60 9.04 -5.59
N GLN A 93 -16.71 9.59 -6.05
CA GLN A 93 -17.93 8.82 -6.16
C GLN A 93 -17.72 7.59 -7.06
N ILE A 94 -17.96 6.41 -6.51
CA ILE A 94 -17.83 5.13 -7.21
C ILE A 94 -19.17 4.79 -7.84
N ALA A 95 -19.19 4.66 -9.16
CA ALA A 95 -20.30 4.10 -9.90
C ALA A 95 -20.05 2.60 -10.10
N ALA A 96 -21.07 1.79 -9.93
CA ALA A 96 -21.03 0.35 -10.15
C ALA A 96 -22.23 -0.13 -10.94
N THR A 97 -22.06 -1.19 -11.74
CA THR A 97 -23.18 -1.92 -12.31
C THR A 97 -23.99 -2.59 -11.19
N LYS A 98 -25.25 -2.90 -11.46
CA LYS A 98 -26.16 -3.50 -10.47
C LYS A 98 -26.68 -4.84 -11.01
N MET A 99 -25.76 -5.79 -11.21
CA MET A 99 -26.14 -7.16 -11.52
C MET A 99 -26.33 -7.96 -10.24
N ALA A 100 -27.29 -8.87 -10.21
CA ALA A 100 -27.41 -9.85 -9.14
C ALA A 100 -26.30 -10.91 -9.32
N CYS A 101 -25.51 -11.11 -8.26
CA CYS A 101 -24.44 -12.13 -8.26
C CYS A 101 -25.04 -13.47 -7.91
N GLY A 102 -25.92 -14.07 -8.22
CA GLY A 102 -26.44 -15.42 -7.94
C GLY A 102 -26.01 -16.09 -6.61
N ASP A 103 -25.00 -15.54 -5.95
CA ASP A 103 -24.41 -16.00 -4.69
C ASP A 103 -24.48 -14.87 -3.63
N PRO A 104 -25.26 -15.06 -2.53
CA PRO A 104 -25.39 -14.08 -1.47
C PRO A 104 -24.07 -13.69 -0.81
N ALA A 105 -23.12 -14.62 -0.67
CA ALA A 105 -21.81 -14.34 -0.07
C ALA A 105 -21.00 -13.37 -0.93
N ARG A 106 -21.06 -13.50 -2.23
CA ARG A 106 -20.42 -12.56 -3.16
C ARG A 106 -21.06 -11.18 -3.11
N ASN A 107 -22.37 -11.09 -3.00
CA ASN A 107 -23.07 -9.82 -2.84
C ASN A 107 -22.64 -9.10 -1.55
N THR A 108 -22.49 -9.85 -0.47
CA THR A 108 -22.04 -9.31 0.82
C THR A 108 -20.59 -8.81 0.71
N LEU A 109 -19.68 -9.62 0.15
CA LEU A 109 -18.29 -9.25 -0.07
C LEU A 109 -18.16 -7.98 -0.91
N GLU A 110 -18.89 -7.90 -2.02
CA GLU A 110 -18.87 -6.74 -2.90
C GLU A 110 -19.38 -5.47 -2.20
N THR A 111 -20.46 -5.58 -1.43
CA THR A 111 -21.00 -4.45 -0.65
C THR A 111 -19.97 -3.95 0.37
N GLN A 112 -19.37 -4.85 1.13
CA GLN A 112 -18.34 -4.51 2.12
C GLN A 112 -17.09 -3.93 1.44
N PHE A 113 -16.72 -4.43 0.28
CA PHE A 113 -15.60 -3.92 -0.49
C PHE A 113 -15.85 -2.48 -0.95
N PHE A 114 -17.03 -2.16 -1.46
CA PHE A 114 -17.38 -0.78 -1.82
C PHE A 114 -17.37 0.16 -0.62
N GLN A 115 -17.86 -0.30 0.53
CA GLN A 115 -17.78 0.48 1.77
C GLN A 115 -16.34 0.77 2.18
N ALA A 116 -15.45 -0.22 2.10
CA ALA A 116 -14.03 -0.04 2.38
C ALA A 116 -13.37 0.97 1.44
N LEU A 117 -13.70 0.92 0.15
CA LEU A 117 -13.20 1.89 -0.83
C LEU A 117 -13.67 3.31 -0.52
N GLN A 118 -14.93 3.50 -0.16
CA GLN A 118 -15.48 4.82 0.21
C GLN A 118 -14.87 5.37 1.51
N ALA A 119 -14.49 4.49 2.44
CA ALA A 119 -13.85 4.88 3.70
C ALA A 119 -12.35 5.18 3.54
N THR A 120 -11.76 4.91 2.39
CA THR A 120 -10.32 5.08 2.14
C THR A 120 -9.93 6.56 2.25
N ALA A 121 -8.90 6.84 3.07
CA ALA A 121 -8.29 8.16 3.24
C ALA A 121 -6.80 8.16 2.89
N SER A 122 -6.13 7.02 3.02
CA SER A 122 -4.71 6.88 2.72
C SER A 122 -4.38 5.47 2.25
N TYR A 123 -3.16 5.30 1.75
CA TYR A 123 -2.63 4.00 1.36
C TYR A 123 -1.20 3.82 1.89
N ARG A 124 -0.77 2.57 1.94
CA ARG A 124 0.61 2.19 2.28
C ARG A 124 1.04 1.02 1.41
N LEU A 125 2.21 1.14 0.78
CA LEU A 125 2.85 0.02 0.13
C LEU A 125 3.63 -0.79 1.18
N GLN A 126 3.38 -2.09 1.21
CA GLN A 126 3.98 -3.03 2.15
C GLN A 126 5.00 -3.91 1.42
N GLY A 127 6.01 -3.29 0.80
CA GLY A 127 6.96 -3.95 -0.08
C GLY A 127 6.47 -4.06 -1.53
N PRO A 128 7.23 -4.68 -2.42
CA PRO A 128 6.89 -4.77 -3.83
C PRO A 128 5.62 -5.59 -4.04
N GLY A 129 4.64 -4.99 -4.68
CA GLY A 129 3.42 -5.66 -5.09
C GLY A 129 2.37 -5.87 -4.01
N ARG A 130 2.46 -5.19 -2.85
CA ARG A 130 1.42 -5.25 -1.82
C ARG A 130 1.01 -3.85 -1.37
N MET A 131 -0.28 -3.58 -1.36
CA MET A 131 -0.86 -2.28 -1.01
C MET A 131 -1.96 -2.44 0.05
N ALA A 132 -1.88 -1.65 1.12
CA ALA A 132 -2.96 -1.52 2.10
C ALA A 132 -3.68 -0.18 1.91
N LEU A 133 -5.01 -0.19 1.95
CA LEU A 133 -5.85 0.99 2.08
C LEU A 133 -6.24 1.18 3.54
N LEU A 134 -6.21 2.43 3.99
CA LEU A 134 -6.51 2.82 5.37
C LEU A 134 -7.64 3.84 5.39
N ASP A 135 -8.49 3.74 6.41
CA ASP A 135 -9.54 4.73 6.67
C ASP A 135 -8.98 6.00 7.34
N GLY A 136 -9.88 6.96 7.60
CA GLY A 136 -9.53 8.22 8.25
C GLY A 136 -9.01 8.09 9.67
N THR A 137 -9.14 6.93 10.32
CA THR A 137 -8.58 6.63 11.65
C THR A 137 -7.24 5.91 11.58
N GLY A 138 -6.78 5.56 10.37
CA GLY A 138 -5.53 4.83 10.13
C GLY A 138 -5.67 3.30 10.23
N ARG A 139 -6.90 2.77 10.33
CA ARG A 139 -7.12 1.31 10.27
C ARG A 139 -7.04 0.82 8.84
N THR A 140 -6.43 -0.34 8.65
CA THR A 140 -6.45 -1.04 7.37
C THR A 140 -7.87 -1.54 7.07
N VAL A 141 -8.42 -1.12 5.94
CA VAL A 141 -9.77 -1.52 5.48
C VAL A 141 -9.70 -2.54 4.35
N ALA A 142 -8.63 -2.55 3.58
CA ALA A 142 -8.41 -3.53 2.52
C ALA A 142 -6.91 -3.72 2.25
N VAL A 143 -6.51 -4.91 1.83
CA VAL A 143 -5.15 -5.20 1.37
C VAL A 143 -5.21 -5.88 0.02
N PHE A 144 -4.28 -5.50 -0.84
CA PHE A 144 -4.20 -5.95 -2.23
C PHE A 144 -2.82 -6.50 -2.55
N GLU A 145 -2.79 -7.37 -3.54
CA GLU A 145 -1.58 -7.83 -4.20
C GLU A 145 -1.62 -7.46 -5.69
N ALA A 146 -0.47 -7.01 -6.20
CA ALA A 146 -0.32 -6.72 -7.62
C ALA A 146 -0.38 -8.01 -8.44
N VAL A 147 -1.23 -8.01 -9.45
CA VAL A 147 -1.32 -9.07 -10.47
C VAL A 147 -0.65 -8.55 -11.74
N ARG A 148 0.30 -9.30 -12.25
CA ARG A 148 1.01 -9.01 -13.51
C ARG A 148 0.42 -9.81 -14.66
#